data_1d063914ed59df94f2d6721b83ae3a5e
#
_entry.id   1d063914ed59df94f2d6721b83ae3a5e
#
_cell.length_a   1.000
_cell.length_b   1.000
_cell.length_c   1.000
_cell.angle_alpha   90.00
_cell.angle_beta   90.00
_cell.angle_gamma   90.00
#
_symmetry.space_group_name_H-M   'P 1'
#
loop_
_entity.id
_entity.type
_entity.pdbx_description
1 polymer ?
#
loop_
_entity_poly.entity_id
_entity_poly.type
_entity_poly.pdbx_seq_one_letter_code
_entity_poly.pdbx_strand_id
1 'polypeptide(L)'
;DAGVFEDVDLTLSSHPSSNRTVIPTEIPLTESWSLAMVGYRYIFHGKAAHAAAAPEAGINALNAVIHLFTGIDALRQHLREDVRIHGIITDGGKAPNVVPEYAAANFMLRCRDRNYLSDVVVGKVRSAAEGAAAMAGARLEIEEFYPFYENVRPNSVVANTLRANALAIGIPLDEPY
;
A
#
# COMPACT_ATOMS: atom_id res chain seq x y z
N ASP A 1 18.81 -10.24 10.09
CA ASP A 1 18.05 -11.10 11.01
C ASP A 1 18.77 -11.10 12.37
N ALA A 2 18.13 -10.54 13.41
CA ALA A 2 18.74 -10.37 14.73
C ALA A 2 18.47 -11.56 15.67
N GLY A 3 17.86 -12.65 15.18
CA GLY A 3 17.49 -13.83 15.99
C GLY A 3 16.46 -13.58 17.10
N VAL A 4 15.75 -12.47 17.04
CA VAL A 4 14.83 -12.02 18.12
C VAL A 4 13.66 -12.98 18.35
N PHE A 5 13.35 -13.84 17.37
CA PHE A 5 12.22 -14.78 17.40
C PHE A 5 12.66 -16.25 17.39
N GLU A 6 13.95 -16.56 17.63
CA GLU A 6 14.45 -17.94 17.55
C GLU A 6 13.83 -18.90 18.58
N ASP A 7 13.38 -18.38 19.72
CA ASP A 7 12.73 -19.10 20.81
C ASP A 7 11.19 -18.88 20.88
N VAL A 8 10.61 -18.30 19.83
CA VAL A 8 9.17 -18.02 19.76
C VAL A 8 8.46 -19.08 18.93
N ASP A 9 7.67 -19.93 19.57
CA ASP A 9 6.87 -20.96 18.90
C ASP A 9 5.62 -20.41 18.23
N LEU A 10 5.05 -19.32 18.76
CA LEU A 10 3.78 -18.76 18.31
C LEU A 10 3.69 -17.25 18.56
N THR A 11 3.27 -16.51 17.54
CA THR A 11 2.92 -15.09 17.68
C THR A 11 1.42 -14.91 17.47
N LEU A 12 0.76 -14.25 18.40
CA LEU A 12 -0.65 -13.86 18.32
C LEU A 12 -0.74 -12.35 18.11
N SER A 13 -1.61 -11.95 17.20
CA SER A 13 -1.91 -10.55 16.95
C SER A 13 -3.41 -10.34 16.88
N SER A 14 -3.90 -9.21 17.38
CA SER A 14 -5.29 -8.79 17.24
C SER A 14 -5.36 -7.46 16.50
N HIS A 15 -6.36 -7.32 15.64
CA HIS A 15 -6.68 -6.07 14.99
C HIS A 15 -8.05 -5.60 15.48
N PRO A 16 -8.15 -4.41 16.11
CA PRO A 16 -9.44 -3.89 16.54
C PRO A 16 -10.33 -3.62 15.34
N SER A 17 -11.60 -4.04 15.46
CA SER A 17 -12.64 -3.80 14.47
C SER A 17 -13.87 -3.24 15.18
N SER A 18 -14.60 -2.36 14.52
CA SER A 18 -15.83 -1.82 15.10
C SER A 18 -16.95 -2.87 15.08
N ASN A 19 -17.51 -3.17 16.24
CA ASN A 19 -18.71 -3.98 16.44
C ASN A 19 -18.66 -5.44 16.00
N ARG A 20 -17.49 -6.03 15.73
CA ARG A 20 -17.39 -7.45 15.34
C ARG A 20 -16.17 -8.13 15.98
N THR A 21 -16.41 -9.33 16.49
CA THR A 21 -15.35 -10.23 16.96
C THR A 21 -15.35 -11.47 16.08
N VAL A 22 -14.41 -11.55 15.16
CA VAL A 22 -14.27 -12.67 14.24
C VAL A 22 -12.96 -13.41 14.50
N ILE A 23 -13.07 -14.71 14.76
CA ILE A 23 -11.92 -15.61 14.81
C ILE A 23 -12.02 -16.55 13.62
N PRO A 24 -11.14 -16.42 12.62
CA PRO A 24 -11.24 -17.21 11.39
C PRO A 24 -10.85 -18.67 11.66
N THR A 25 -11.83 -19.52 11.89
CA THR A 25 -11.65 -20.95 12.17
C THR A 25 -11.85 -21.85 10.97
N GLU A 26 -12.62 -21.40 9.97
CA GLU A 26 -13.10 -22.21 8.83
C GLU A 26 -12.62 -21.72 7.47
N ILE A 27 -11.61 -20.82 7.43
CA ILE A 27 -11.03 -20.42 6.17
C ILE A 27 -10.16 -21.55 5.64
N PRO A 28 -10.37 -22.03 4.40
CA PRO A 28 -9.51 -23.03 3.79
C PRO A 28 -8.04 -22.62 3.85
N LEU A 29 -7.13 -23.55 4.13
CA LEU A 29 -5.68 -23.29 4.21
C LEU A 29 -5.10 -22.67 2.92
N THR A 30 -5.86 -22.76 1.81
CA THR A 30 -5.53 -22.15 0.52
C THR A 30 -5.98 -20.69 0.40
N GLU A 31 -6.83 -20.21 1.31
CA GLU A 31 -7.33 -18.85 1.31
C GLU A 31 -6.75 -18.06 2.48
N SER A 32 -6.34 -16.84 2.21
CA SER A 32 -5.93 -15.88 3.22
C SER A 32 -7.09 -14.94 3.53
N TRP A 33 -7.35 -14.69 4.80
CA TRP A 33 -8.33 -13.70 5.21
C TRP A 33 -7.80 -12.26 5.25
N SER A 34 -6.48 -12.09 5.14
CA SER A 34 -5.83 -10.79 5.06
C SER A 34 -5.16 -10.58 3.71
N LEU A 35 -4.86 -9.33 3.40
CA LEU A 35 -4.12 -8.97 2.20
C LEU A 35 -2.64 -8.84 2.55
N ALA A 36 -1.77 -9.38 1.68
CA ALA A 36 -0.38 -8.96 1.65
C ALA A 36 -0.31 -7.49 1.25
N MET A 37 0.68 -6.77 1.74
CA MET A 37 0.82 -5.34 1.44
C MET A 37 2.27 -4.90 1.37
N VAL A 38 2.48 -3.76 0.71
CA VAL A 38 3.75 -3.01 0.65
C VAL A 38 3.44 -1.53 0.45
N GLY A 39 4.30 -0.66 0.95
CA GLY A 39 4.13 0.78 0.80
C GLY A 39 5.33 1.44 0.14
N TYR A 40 5.06 2.23 -0.91
CA TYR A 40 6.08 3.01 -1.62
C TYR A 40 5.76 4.48 -1.60
N ARG A 41 6.81 5.28 -1.39
CA ARG A 41 6.82 6.71 -1.59
C ARG A 41 7.44 7.01 -2.94
N TYR A 42 6.70 7.71 -3.77
CA TYR A 42 7.13 8.19 -5.07
C TYR A 42 7.45 9.67 -4.93
N ILE A 43 8.71 10.03 -5.18
CA ILE A 43 9.24 11.38 -5.04
C ILE A 43 9.62 11.87 -6.43
N PHE A 44 9.14 13.04 -6.77
CA PHE A 44 9.46 13.68 -8.04
C PHE A 44 10.26 14.96 -7.80
N HIS A 45 11.39 15.04 -8.48
CA HIS A 45 12.26 16.21 -8.46
C HIS A 45 12.17 16.95 -9.80
N GLY A 46 11.75 18.17 -9.73
CA GLY A 46 11.61 19.08 -10.86
C GLY A 46 12.58 20.27 -10.75
N LYS A 47 12.10 21.42 -11.18
CA LYS A 47 12.86 22.68 -11.14
C LYS A 47 11.92 23.85 -10.88
N ALA A 48 12.23 24.66 -9.85
CA ALA A 48 11.45 25.84 -9.53
C ALA A 48 11.57 26.91 -10.62
N ALA A 49 10.48 27.62 -10.85
CA ALA A 49 10.43 28.82 -11.69
C ALA A 49 9.28 29.71 -11.24
N HIS A 50 9.32 30.98 -11.61
CA HIS A 50 8.17 31.87 -11.39
C HIS A 50 7.06 31.54 -12.40
N ALA A 51 5.90 31.07 -11.89
CA ALA A 51 4.85 30.49 -12.72
C ALA A 51 4.26 31.45 -13.79
N ALA A 52 4.36 32.76 -13.60
CA ALA A 52 3.86 33.74 -14.58
C ALA A 52 4.98 34.42 -15.40
N ALA A 53 6.19 34.53 -14.84
CA ALA A 53 7.26 35.28 -15.50
C ALA A 53 8.17 34.42 -16.40
N ALA A 54 8.38 33.15 -16.02
CA ALA A 54 9.25 32.24 -16.75
C ALA A 54 8.83 30.77 -16.52
N PRO A 55 7.58 30.39 -16.81
CA PRO A 55 7.10 29.03 -16.54
C PRO A 55 7.85 27.96 -17.34
N GLU A 56 8.33 28.30 -18.53
CA GLU A 56 9.11 27.45 -19.44
C GLU A 56 10.48 27.05 -18.89
N ALA A 57 11.00 27.80 -17.90
CA ALA A 57 12.27 27.49 -17.24
C ALA A 57 12.10 26.45 -16.12
N GLY A 58 10.85 26.12 -15.74
CA GLY A 58 10.51 25.21 -14.67
C GLY A 58 10.25 23.77 -15.13
N ILE A 59 10.30 22.85 -14.19
CA ILE A 59 9.83 21.47 -14.32
C ILE A 59 8.90 21.20 -13.14
N ASN A 60 7.63 20.96 -13.42
CA ASN A 60 6.61 20.85 -12.38
C ASN A 60 6.54 19.42 -11.82
N ALA A 61 7.12 19.20 -10.64
CA ALA A 61 7.08 17.90 -9.96
C ALA A 61 5.65 17.49 -9.56
N LEU A 62 4.76 18.43 -9.24
CA LEU A 62 3.37 18.12 -8.91
C LEU A 62 2.60 17.54 -10.10
N ASN A 63 2.90 17.98 -11.32
CA ASN A 63 2.28 17.39 -12.51
C ASN A 63 2.63 15.90 -12.63
N ALA A 64 3.86 15.49 -12.30
CA ALA A 64 4.23 14.08 -12.27
C ALA A 64 3.40 13.28 -11.22
N VAL A 65 3.18 13.85 -10.04
CA VAL A 65 2.31 13.21 -9.02
C VAL A 65 0.88 13.05 -9.55
N ILE A 66 0.32 14.08 -10.19
CA ILE A 66 -1.03 14.04 -10.78
C ILE A 66 -1.11 12.97 -11.89
N HIS A 67 -0.11 12.90 -12.76
CA HIS A 67 -0.03 11.87 -13.80
C HIS A 67 0.10 10.46 -13.21
N LEU A 68 0.84 10.30 -12.11
CA LEU A 68 0.92 9.02 -11.41
C LEU A 68 -0.46 8.57 -10.89
N PHE A 69 -1.22 9.45 -10.23
CA PHE A 69 -2.59 9.13 -9.79
C PHE A 69 -3.49 8.74 -10.96
N THR A 70 -3.48 9.52 -12.03
CA THR A 70 -4.26 9.22 -13.25
C THR A 70 -3.83 7.89 -13.89
N GLY A 71 -2.53 7.62 -13.95
CA GLY A 71 -1.98 6.37 -14.48
C GLY A 71 -2.39 5.16 -13.65
N ILE A 72 -2.38 5.27 -12.32
CA ILE A 72 -2.85 4.22 -11.41
C ILE A 72 -4.35 4.01 -11.59
N ASP A 73 -5.16 5.05 -11.73
CA ASP A 73 -6.60 4.91 -11.92
C ASP A 73 -6.92 4.20 -13.25
N ALA A 74 -6.21 4.51 -14.32
CA ALA A 74 -6.32 3.79 -15.58
C ALA A 74 -5.86 2.32 -15.47
N LEU A 75 -4.86 2.05 -14.64
CA LEU A 75 -4.32 0.70 -14.41
C LEU A 75 -5.31 -0.22 -13.67
N ARG A 76 -6.15 0.31 -12.77
CA ARG A 76 -7.04 -0.47 -11.90
C ARG A 76 -7.91 -1.47 -12.67
N GLN A 77 -8.44 -1.11 -13.83
CA GLN A 77 -9.28 -1.98 -14.66
C GLN A 77 -8.54 -3.19 -15.25
N HIS A 78 -7.20 -3.19 -15.19
CA HIS A 78 -6.33 -4.24 -15.75
C HIS A 78 -5.59 -5.04 -14.67
N LEU A 79 -6.08 -4.97 -13.43
CA LEU A 79 -5.58 -5.73 -12.29
C LEU A 79 -6.65 -6.70 -11.80
N ARG A 80 -6.25 -7.72 -11.04
CA ARG A 80 -7.20 -8.63 -10.38
C ARG A 80 -8.11 -7.84 -9.45
N GLU A 81 -9.34 -8.32 -9.24
CA GLU A 81 -10.37 -7.66 -8.44
C GLU A 81 -10.00 -7.46 -6.96
N ASP A 82 -9.13 -8.33 -6.42
CA ASP A 82 -8.67 -8.28 -5.04
C ASP A 82 -7.52 -7.29 -4.80
N VAL A 83 -6.98 -6.68 -5.85
CA VAL A 83 -5.93 -5.65 -5.72
C VAL A 83 -6.54 -4.36 -5.18
N ARG A 84 -5.86 -3.78 -4.19
CA ARG A 84 -6.18 -2.45 -3.65
C ARG A 84 -4.95 -1.57 -3.73
N ILE A 85 -5.10 -0.42 -4.39
CA ILE A 85 -4.08 0.62 -4.48
C ILE A 85 -4.72 1.91 -3.97
N HIS A 86 -4.18 2.46 -2.90
CA HIS A 86 -4.64 3.73 -2.35
C HIS A 86 -3.46 4.56 -1.91
N GLY A 87 -3.59 5.85 -2.02
CA GLY A 87 -2.49 6.76 -1.71
C GLY A 87 -2.95 8.17 -1.44
N ILE A 88 -2.00 8.97 -1.02
CA ILE A 88 -2.17 10.39 -0.75
C ILE A 88 -1.00 11.19 -1.34
N ILE A 89 -1.24 12.43 -1.66
CA ILE A 89 -0.16 13.41 -1.93
C ILE A 89 0.37 13.86 -0.58
N THR A 90 1.66 13.66 -0.33
CA THR A 90 2.32 14.06 0.90
C THR A 90 3.01 15.43 0.78
N ASP A 91 3.38 15.82 -0.44
CA ASP A 91 3.90 17.14 -0.77
C ASP A 91 3.47 17.53 -2.18
N GLY A 92 2.90 18.71 -2.35
CA GLY A 92 2.39 19.23 -3.62
C GLY A 92 2.93 20.62 -3.98
N GLY A 93 3.97 21.08 -3.27
CA GLY A 93 4.52 22.44 -3.44
C GLY A 93 4.05 23.41 -2.36
N LYS A 94 4.57 24.64 -2.41
CA LYS A 94 4.43 25.63 -1.32
C LYS A 94 3.55 26.83 -1.68
N ALA A 95 3.56 27.26 -2.92
CA ALA A 95 2.84 28.45 -3.35
C ALA A 95 2.40 28.33 -4.82
N PRO A 96 1.19 28.83 -5.18
CA PRO A 96 0.65 28.66 -6.53
C PRO A 96 1.38 29.47 -7.61
N ASN A 97 2.13 30.47 -7.23
CA ASN A 97 2.93 31.31 -8.14
C ASN A 97 4.37 30.79 -8.34
N VAL A 98 4.72 29.64 -7.77
CA VAL A 98 6.02 28.98 -7.94
C VAL A 98 5.79 27.58 -8.49
N VAL A 99 6.45 27.24 -9.60
CA VAL A 99 6.46 25.87 -10.15
C VAL A 99 7.09 24.94 -9.12
N PRO A 100 6.38 23.89 -8.65
CA PRO A 100 6.90 22.98 -7.63
C PRO A 100 8.12 22.19 -8.14
N GLU A 101 9.26 22.36 -7.47
CA GLU A 101 10.48 21.60 -7.77
C GLU A 101 10.56 20.27 -7.04
N TYR A 102 9.66 20.04 -6.10
CA TYR A 102 9.54 18.82 -5.32
C TYR A 102 8.06 18.50 -5.10
N ALA A 103 7.69 17.24 -5.30
CA ALA A 103 6.39 16.71 -4.93
C ALA A 103 6.52 15.23 -4.60
N ALA A 104 5.68 14.73 -3.70
CA ALA A 104 5.71 13.34 -3.29
C ALA A 104 4.30 12.78 -3.01
N ALA A 105 4.16 11.48 -3.24
CA ALA A 105 2.96 10.71 -2.92
C ALA A 105 3.33 9.37 -2.28
N ASN A 106 2.55 8.96 -1.28
CA ASN A 106 2.65 7.64 -0.67
C ASN A 106 1.53 6.76 -1.18
N PHE A 107 1.85 5.53 -1.57
CA PHE A 107 0.88 4.51 -1.98
C PHE A 107 1.07 3.23 -1.19
N MET A 108 -0.07 2.65 -0.76
CA MET A 108 -0.16 1.30 -0.23
C MET A 108 -0.73 0.39 -1.31
N LEU A 109 -0.04 -0.70 -1.58
CA LEU A 109 -0.43 -1.73 -2.54
C LEU A 109 -0.80 -2.99 -1.77
N ARG A 110 -1.94 -3.60 -2.08
CA ARG A 110 -2.44 -4.78 -1.38
C ARG A 110 -3.02 -5.80 -2.35
N CYS A 111 -2.85 -7.09 -2.04
CA CYS A 111 -3.42 -8.20 -2.81
C CYS A 111 -3.51 -9.46 -1.94
N ARG A 112 -4.43 -10.38 -2.21
CA ARG A 112 -4.48 -11.70 -1.55
C ARG A 112 -3.28 -12.57 -1.92
N ASP A 113 -2.85 -12.49 -3.17
CA ASP A 113 -1.70 -13.23 -3.69
C ASP A 113 -0.43 -12.38 -3.59
N ARG A 114 0.43 -12.72 -2.63
CA ARG A 114 1.69 -12.02 -2.39
C ARG A 114 2.60 -12.01 -3.61
N ASN A 115 2.65 -13.13 -4.35
CA ASN A 115 3.51 -13.21 -5.52
C ASN A 115 2.99 -12.33 -6.67
N TYR A 116 1.67 -12.32 -6.89
CA TYR A 116 1.08 -11.39 -7.84
C TYR A 116 1.31 -9.93 -7.45
N LEU A 117 1.27 -9.61 -6.16
CA LEU A 117 1.59 -8.27 -5.67
C LEU A 117 3.02 -7.87 -6.02
N SER A 118 4.01 -8.73 -5.72
CA SER A 118 5.43 -8.42 -5.97
C SER A 118 5.80 -8.43 -7.45
N ASP A 119 5.33 -9.44 -8.20
CA ASP A 119 5.85 -9.71 -9.54
C ASP A 119 5.10 -8.89 -10.60
N VAL A 120 3.85 -8.52 -10.31
CA VAL A 120 2.98 -7.83 -11.30
C VAL A 120 2.60 -6.43 -10.84
N VAL A 121 1.95 -6.29 -9.66
CA VAL A 121 1.35 -5.01 -9.26
C VAL A 121 2.41 -3.94 -9.01
N VAL A 122 3.45 -4.29 -8.26
CA VAL A 122 4.57 -3.36 -7.96
C VAL A 122 5.22 -2.89 -9.26
N GLY A 123 5.50 -3.82 -10.20
CA GLY A 123 6.11 -3.49 -11.49
C GLY A 123 5.25 -2.55 -12.31
N LYS A 124 3.93 -2.79 -12.38
CA LYS A 124 3.00 -1.94 -13.13
C LYS A 124 2.87 -0.52 -12.54
N VAL A 125 2.82 -0.41 -11.20
CA VAL A 125 2.77 0.92 -10.54
C VAL A 125 4.09 1.67 -10.72
N ARG A 126 5.23 0.95 -10.67
CA ARG A 126 6.54 1.54 -10.99
C ARG A 126 6.58 2.09 -12.41
N SER A 127 6.12 1.32 -13.40
CA SER A 127 6.06 1.77 -14.80
C SER A 127 5.15 3.00 -14.98
N ALA A 128 4.03 3.07 -14.24
CA ALA A 128 3.18 4.25 -14.24
C ALA A 128 3.93 5.49 -13.68
N ALA A 129 4.73 5.30 -12.61
CA ALA A 129 5.52 6.38 -12.02
C ALA A 129 6.65 6.85 -12.96
N GLU A 130 7.32 5.93 -13.63
CA GLU A 130 8.35 6.23 -14.65
C GLU A 130 7.75 7.00 -15.84
N GLY A 131 6.57 6.58 -16.32
CA GLY A 131 5.82 7.30 -17.36
C GLY A 131 5.40 8.69 -16.89
N ALA A 132 4.91 8.85 -15.68
CA ALA A 132 4.53 10.14 -15.10
C ALA A 132 5.73 11.09 -14.97
N ALA A 133 6.88 10.58 -14.56
CA ALA A 133 8.12 11.34 -14.51
C ALA A 133 8.55 11.83 -15.90
N ALA A 134 8.52 10.93 -16.89
CA ALA A 134 8.86 11.26 -18.27
C ALA A 134 7.94 12.33 -18.87
N MET A 135 6.63 12.23 -18.63
CA MET A 135 5.64 13.21 -19.10
C MET A 135 5.89 14.61 -18.52
N ALA A 136 6.31 14.70 -17.27
CA ALA A 136 6.58 15.97 -16.59
C ALA A 136 8.02 16.47 -16.78
N GLY A 137 8.92 15.64 -17.33
CA GLY A 137 10.36 15.94 -17.39
C GLY A 137 11.06 15.89 -16.02
N ALA A 138 10.43 15.29 -15.02
CA ALA A 138 10.92 15.21 -13.65
C ALA A 138 11.80 13.96 -13.43
N ARG A 139 12.69 14.03 -12.44
CA ARG A 139 13.44 12.84 -11.95
C ARG A 139 12.61 12.12 -10.90
N LEU A 140 12.47 10.82 -11.06
CA LEU A 140 11.78 9.94 -10.11
C LEU A 140 12.78 9.35 -9.10
N GLU A 141 12.34 9.27 -7.85
CA GLU A 141 12.96 8.51 -6.78
C GLU A 141 11.85 7.69 -6.09
N ILE A 142 12.15 6.44 -5.74
CA ILE A 142 11.18 5.54 -5.11
C ILE A 142 11.80 5.01 -3.81
N GLU A 143 11.09 5.19 -2.72
CA GLU A 143 11.44 4.71 -1.39
C GLU A 143 10.40 3.71 -0.91
N GLU A 144 10.84 2.57 -0.36
CA GLU A 144 9.97 1.69 0.39
C GLU A 144 9.84 2.24 1.82
N PHE A 145 8.65 2.74 2.20
CA PHE A 145 8.41 3.24 3.55
C PHE A 145 7.65 2.23 4.43
N TYR A 146 7.06 1.22 3.80
CA TYR A 146 6.41 0.12 4.49
C TYR A 146 6.84 -1.20 3.83
N PRO A 147 7.60 -2.05 4.53
CA PRO A 147 8.13 -3.29 3.96
C PRO A 147 7.01 -4.26 3.60
N PHE A 148 7.33 -5.24 2.77
CA PHE A 148 6.41 -6.31 2.46
C PHE A 148 5.91 -7.00 3.73
N TYR A 149 4.59 -7.02 3.87
CA TYR A 149 3.87 -7.74 4.90
C TYR A 149 3.08 -8.88 4.24
N GLU A 150 3.36 -10.10 4.68
CA GLU A 150 2.72 -11.29 4.12
C GLU A 150 1.24 -11.36 4.55
N ASN A 151 0.44 -12.00 3.73
CA ASN A 151 -0.92 -12.34 4.10
C ASN A 151 -0.92 -13.45 5.17
N VAL A 152 -1.84 -13.34 6.12
CA VAL A 152 -1.96 -14.30 7.22
C VAL A 152 -2.51 -15.64 6.70
N ARG A 153 -1.82 -16.72 7.00
CA ARG A 153 -2.35 -18.09 6.81
C ARG A 153 -3.03 -18.52 8.10
N PRO A 154 -4.30 -18.92 8.03
CA PRO A 154 -5.03 -19.39 9.22
C PRO A 154 -4.38 -20.66 9.79
N ASN A 155 -4.33 -20.74 11.11
CA ASN A 155 -3.98 -21.95 11.84
C ASN A 155 -5.21 -22.43 12.62
N SER A 156 -5.84 -23.51 12.20
CA SER A 156 -7.11 -23.99 12.76
C SER A 156 -6.99 -24.41 14.22
N VAL A 157 -5.86 -24.96 14.65
CA VAL A 157 -5.65 -25.35 16.06
C VAL A 157 -5.64 -24.12 16.96
N VAL A 158 -4.86 -23.10 16.59
CA VAL A 158 -4.76 -21.82 17.31
C VAL A 158 -6.10 -21.10 17.30
N ALA A 159 -6.75 -21.01 16.14
CA ALA A 159 -8.04 -20.33 15.98
C ALA A 159 -9.15 -21.00 16.81
N ASN A 160 -9.24 -22.34 16.82
CA ASN A 160 -10.22 -23.07 17.62
C ASN A 160 -9.96 -22.93 19.12
N THR A 161 -8.70 -22.95 19.54
CA THR A 161 -8.34 -22.73 20.95
C THR A 161 -8.72 -21.32 21.40
N LEU A 162 -8.41 -20.32 20.57
CA LEU A 162 -8.76 -18.93 20.84
C LEU A 162 -10.29 -18.74 20.90
N ARG A 163 -11.04 -19.36 19.97
CA ARG A 163 -12.50 -19.34 19.95
C ARG A 163 -13.09 -19.95 21.24
N ALA A 164 -12.60 -21.11 21.65
CA ALA A 164 -13.07 -21.77 22.88
C ALA A 164 -12.84 -20.91 24.12
N ASN A 165 -11.66 -20.28 24.22
CA ASN A 165 -11.33 -19.38 25.32
C ASN A 165 -12.19 -18.11 25.32
N ALA A 166 -12.41 -17.50 24.15
CA ALA A 166 -13.25 -16.32 24.02
C ALA A 166 -14.70 -16.60 24.49
N LEU A 167 -15.28 -17.73 24.05
CA LEU A 167 -16.62 -18.14 24.49
C LEU A 167 -16.68 -18.41 25.98
N ALA A 168 -15.65 -19.05 26.56
CA ALA A 168 -15.60 -19.36 27.99
C ALA A 168 -15.61 -18.11 28.88
N ILE A 169 -15.08 -16.99 28.40
CA ILE A 169 -15.09 -15.69 29.10
C ILE A 169 -16.23 -14.77 28.67
N GLY A 170 -17.17 -15.27 27.85
CA GLY A 170 -18.38 -14.54 27.47
C GLY A 170 -18.20 -13.50 26.35
N ILE A 171 -17.15 -13.59 25.55
CA ILE A 171 -17.00 -12.72 24.37
C ILE A 171 -17.94 -13.23 23.28
N PRO A 172 -18.89 -12.39 22.79
CA PRO A 172 -19.71 -12.75 21.65
C PRO A 172 -18.85 -12.84 20.39
N LEU A 173 -19.06 -13.90 19.61
CA LEU A 173 -18.37 -14.10 18.34
C LEU A 173 -19.33 -13.91 17.17
N ASP A 174 -18.88 -13.24 16.15
CA ASP A 174 -19.60 -13.10 14.89
C ASP A 174 -19.20 -14.24 13.94
N GLU A 175 -20.16 -14.67 13.10
CA GLU A 175 -19.86 -15.63 12.05
C GLU A 175 -18.93 -14.99 11.00
N PRO A 176 -17.97 -15.75 10.47
CA PRO A 176 -17.17 -15.29 9.35
C PRO A 176 -18.04 -15.04 8.11
N TYR A 177 -17.61 -14.17 7.22
CA TYR A 177 -18.31 -13.83 5.98
C TYR A 177 -18.33 -15.00 5.01
#